data_8702278bd9682dc572b59c9f6864ab58
#
_entry.id   8702278bd9682dc572b59c9f6864ab58
#
_cell.length_a   1.000
_cell.length_b   1.000
_cell.length_c   1.000
_cell.angle_alpha   90.00
_cell.angle_beta   90.00
_cell.angle_gamma   90.00
#
_symmetry.space_group_name_H-M   'P 1'
#
loop_
_entity.id
_entity.type
_entity.pdbx_description
1 polymer ?
#
loop_
_entity_poly.entity_id
_entity_poly.type
_entity_poly.pdbx_seq_one_letter_code
_entity_poly.pdbx_strand_id
1 'polypeptide(L)'
;MKHMSLSLLRGLAGVLIILVGGGATVSADELPRKAKAPRETYSSVDVIYDSVVAPRGERLRTIITKPRTTRGKLPVIFVAGWLSCDSVEAPRGTKDATGIVFQGLAQLPGFSLFRVDKQGVGDSEGNCAENDFESELDSYRAAFRALKNYDFIDTNQIYILGISNGGGFAPLVPESQAEQAQVRGYVAVGGWVKTWFEHMLEIERRRFALMGKAPGEVNEQMKGAATLHHEWLIKNKTINQILQQFPQVAELWPEGKDHTHLYGRPLTFYQQLQNLNLAAAWSRVKVPTLVLHGQYDWIMSREDHELIAQFVNANQTGAARFVEVPGMGHTFQHYLSFADAFHDKAAEFDPKVLQLVTDWLKQHATHLPGSSVSPEA
;
A
#
# COMPACT_ATOMS: atom_id res chain seq x y z
N MET A 1 9.34 -79.28 18.83
CA MET A 1 9.07 -79.79 20.19
C MET A 1 8.54 -78.71 21.06
N LYS A 2 7.32 -78.96 21.58
CA LYS A 2 6.68 -78.45 22.80
C LYS A 2 6.40 -76.89 22.80
N HIS A 3 5.19 -76.54 22.63
CA HIS A 3 3.95 -76.55 23.44
C HIS A 3 3.79 -75.36 24.35
N MET A 4 2.71 -74.58 24.05
CA MET A 4 1.56 -74.21 24.93
C MET A 4 1.87 -73.18 26.01
N SER A 5 0.99 -72.26 26.35
CA SER A 5 -0.51 -72.19 26.36
C SER A 5 -0.97 -70.80 26.68
N LEU A 6 -2.18 -70.47 26.17
CA LEU A 6 -3.17 -69.45 26.49
C LEU A 6 -3.22 -68.94 27.94
N SER A 7 -3.53 -67.69 28.11
CA SER A 7 -4.72 -67.30 28.91
C SER A 7 -5.20 -65.89 28.60
N LEU A 8 -6.50 -65.73 28.27
CA LEU A 8 -7.32 -64.53 28.14
C LEU A 8 -7.51 -63.84 29.49
N LEU A 9 -7.45 -62.52 29.49
CA LEU A 9 -8.22 -61.70 30.43
C LEU A 9 -8.71 -60.45 29.74
N ARG A 10 -10.03 -60.37 29.62
CA ARG A 10 -10.78 -59.21 29.14
C ARG A 10 -10.83 -58.15 30.24
N GLY A 11 -10.36 -56.93 29.96
CA GLY A 11 -10.61 -55.75 30.77
C GLY A 11 -11.29 -54.70 29.89
N LEU A 12 -12.57 -54.45 30.11
CA LEU A 12 -13.29 -53.28 29.55
C LEU A 12 -12.72 -52.02 30.19
N ALA A 13 -12.05 -51.20 29.42
CA ALA A 13 -11.77 -49.83 29.78
C ALA A 13 -12.66 -48.90 28.91
N GLY A 14 -13.62 -48.25 29.56
CA GLY A 14 -14.47 -47.27 28.91
C GLY A 14 -13.65 -46.07 28.40
N VAL A 15 -13.74 -45.80 27.13
CA VAL A 15 -13.14 -44.62 26.51
C VAL A 15 -14.11 -43.45 26.75
N LEU A 16 -13.74 -42.57 27.67
CA LEU A 16 -14.37 -41.28 27.86
C LEU A 16 -13.92 -40.35 26.71
N ILE A 17 -14.77 -40.16 25.68
CA ILE A 17 -14.53 -39.18 24.62
C ILE A 17 -14.86 -37.80 25.19
N ILE A 18 -13.84 -37.06 25.62
CA ILE A 18 -13.93 -35.63 25.88
C ILE A 18 -13.91 -34.95 24.51
N LEU A 19 -15.08 -34.50 24.04
CA LEU A 19 -15.21 -33.58 22.93
C LEU A 19 -14.67 -32.20 23.40
N VAL A 20 -13.35 -31.99 23.24
CA VAL A 20 -12.78 -30.65 23.29
C VAL A 20 -13.19 -29.98 21.99
N GLY A 21 -14.12 -29.03 22.07
CA GLY A 21 -14.45 -28.13 20.98
C GLY A 21 -13.18 -27.33 20.60
N GLY A 22 -12.41 -27.83 19.65
CA GLY A 22 -11.28 -27.14 19.07
C GLY A 22 -11.81 -26.03 18.17
N GLY A 23 -11.87 -24.80 18.68
CA GLY A 23 -11.82 -23.64 17.81
C GLY A 23 -10.53 -23.74 16.99
N ALA A 24 -10.63 -23.80 15.65
CA ALA A 24 -9.47 -23.79 14.78
C ALA A 24 -8.71 -22.49 15.03
N THR A 25 -7.65 -22.56 15.82
CA THR A 25 -6.65 -21.50 15.88
C THR A 25 -5.95 -21.51 14.53
N VAL A 26 -6.16 -20.46 13.71
CA VAL A 26 -5.32 -20.23 12.54
C VAL A 26 -3.90 -20.12 13.08
N SER A 27 -3.07 -21.14 12.81
CA SER A 27 -1.66 -21.09 13.11
C SER A 27 -1.05 -20.10 12.13
N ALA A 28 -0.64 -18.93 12.63
CA ALA A 28 0.08 -17.96 11.83
C ALA A 28 1.38 -18.60 11.30
N ASP A 29 1.62 -18.54 10.00
CA ASP A 29 2.86 -19.01 9.38
C ASP A 29 3.89 -17.87 9.37
N GLU A 30 4.35 -17.54 10.55
CA GLU A 30 5.25 -16.43 10.80
C GLU A 30 6.64 -16.66 10.20
N LEU A 31 7.16 -15.63 9.52
CA LEU A 31 8.51 -15.65 8.96
C LEU A 31 9.59 -15.39 10.03
N PRO A 32 10.81 -15.94 9.85
CA PRO A 32 11.94 -15.63 10.71
C PRO A 32 12.22 -14.14 10.77
N ARG A 33 12.36 -13.60 11.99
CA ARG A 33 12.60 -12.17 12.22
C ARG A 33 13.97 -11.74 11.68
N LYS A 34 13.99 -10.81 10.74
CA LYS A 34 15.20 -10.16 10.20
C LYS A 34 15.40 -8.76 10.78
N ALA A 35 14.31 -8.03 11.03
CA ALA A 35 14.36 -6.67 11.55
C ALA A 35 14.89 -6.63 12.99
N LYS A 36 15.76 -5.65 13.30
CA LYS A 36 16.29 -5.43 14.66
C LYS A 36 15.30 -4.72 15.57
N ALA A 37 14.38 -3.93 15.00
CA ALA A 37 13.36 -3.22 15.77
C ALA A 37 12.40 -4.20 16.47
N PRO A 38 11.87 -3.87 17.66
CA PRO A 38 10.84 -4.68 18.31
C PRO A 38 9.57 -4.70 17.47
N ARG A 39 8.82 -5.80 17.60
CA ARG A 39 7.50 -5.90 16.95
C ARG A 39 6.53 -4.85 17.48
N GLU A 40 5.54 -4.51 16.67
CA GLU A 40 4.45 -3.66 17.09
C GLU A 40 3.67 -4.32 18.23
N THR A 41 3.32 -3.51 19.22
CA THR A 41 2.49 -3.93 20.35
C THR A 41 1.55 -2.81 20.75
N TYR A 42 0.29 -3.16 21.00
CA TYR A 42 -0.75 -2.22 21.45
C TYR A 42 -1.51 -2.82 22.64
N SER A 43 -2.04 -1.96 23.49
CA SER A 43 -2.84 -2.42 24.65
C SER A 43 -4.24 -2.90 24.25
N SER A 44 -4.83 -2.32 23.20
CA SER A 44 -6.23 -2.52 22.79
C SER A 44 -6.42 -3.48 21.62
N VAL A 45 -5.35 -3.85 20.91
CA VAL A 45 -5.41 -4.72 19.74
C VAL A 45 -4.37 -5.83 19.81
N ASP A 46 -4.68 -6.96 19.20
CA ASP A 46 -3.71 -8.02 18.92
C ASP A 46 -3.04 -7.73 17.57
N VAL A 47 -1.73 -7.91 17.51
CA VAL A 47 -0.96 -7.82 16.27
C VAL A 47 -0.57 -9.23 15.85
N ILE A 48 -1.01 -9.62 14.66
CA ILE A 48 -0.75 -10.93 14.07
C ILE A 48 0.29 -10.74 12.98
N TYR A 49 1.45 -11.39 13.16
CA TYR A 49 2.46 -11.53 12.13
C TYR A 49 2.24 -12.87 11.44
N ASP A 50 2.07 -12.84 10.12
CA ASP A 50 1.78 -14.02 9.31
C ASP A 50 2.48 -13.89 7.97
N SER A 51 2.27 -14.82 7.05
CA SER A 51 2.83 -14.75 5.71
C SER A 51 1.82 -15.11 4.63
N VAL A 52 2.05 -14.60 3.43
CA VAL A 52 1.36 -14.98 2.21
C VAL A 52 2.38 -15.36 1.16
N VAL A 53 2.08 -16.38 0.36
CA VAL A 53 2.94 -16.82 -0.74
C VAL A 53 2.61 -16.00 -1.98
N ALA A 54 3.60 -15.27 -2.50
CA ALA A 54 3.51 -14.59 -3.79
C ALA A 54 3.49 -15.61 -4.95
N PRO A 55 2.97 -15.25 -6.15
CA PRO A 55 2.87 -16.20 -7.26
C PRO A 55 4.20 -16.82 -7.72
N ARG A 56 5.33 -16.16 -7.48
CA ARG A 56 6.67 -16.69 -7.80
C ARG A 56 7.25 -17.57 -6.68
N GLY A 57 6.55 -17.71 -5.55
CA GLY A 57 6.90 -18.62 -4.46
C GLY A 57 7.49 -17.95 -3.22
N GLU A 58 7.84 -16.68 -3.26
CA GLU A 58 8.36 -15.94 -2.11
C GLU A 58 7.28 -15.78 -1.03
N ARG A 59 7.66 -15.98 0.22
CA ARG A 59 6.79 -15.71 1.36
C ARG A 59 6.94 -14.26 1.79
N LEU A 60 5.81 -13.54 1.82
CA LEU A 60 5.75 -12.14 2.16
C LEU A 60 5.14 -11.97 3.55
N ARG A 61 5.79 -11.18 4.40
CA ARG A 61 5.28 -10.88 5.73
C ARG A 61 4.00 -10.06 5.65
N THR A 62 2.99 -10.49 6.39
CA THR A 62 1.79 -9.70 6.65
C THR A 62 1.73 -9.27 8.11
N ILE A 63 1.18 -8.09 8.37
CA ILE A 63 0.98 -7.53 9.71
C ILE A 63 -0.48 -7.13 9.80
N ILE A 64 -1.21 -7.80 10.68
CA ILE A 64 -2.65 -7.65 10.79
C ILE A 64 -2.99 -7.24 12.22
N THR A 65 -3.91 -6.29 12.39
CA THR A 65 -4.38 -5.92 13.71
C THR A 65 -5.83 -6.32 13.92
N LYS A 66 -6.14 -6.79 15.13
CA LYS A 66 -7.50 -7.19 15.56
C LYS A 66 -7.82 -6.56 16.91
N PRO A 67 -8.84 -5.69 17.01
CA PRO A 67 -9.29 -5.18 18.30
C PRO A 67 -9.70 -6.32 19.24
N ARG A 68 -9.20 -6.32 20.48
CA ARG A 68 -9.42 -7.41 21.47
C ARG A 68 -10.86 -7.54 21.92
N THR A 69 -11.58 -6.43 21.95
CA THR A 69 -12.96 -6.36 22.48
C THR A 69 -14.01 -6.68 21.42
N THR A 70 -13.64 -6.79 20.15
CA THR A 70 -14.61 -6.96 19.06
C THR A 70 -15.04 -8.42 18.93
N ARG A 71 -16.37 -8.63 18.88
CA ARG A 71 -16.99 -9.91 18.55
C ARG A 71 -17.52 -9.84 17.11
N GLY A 72 -17.35 -10.94 16.36
CA GLY A 72 -17.79 -11.04 14.96
C GLY A 72 -16.74 -10.55 13.96
N LYS A 73 -17.17 -10.40 12.72
CA LYS A 73 -16.30 -10.00 11.61
C LYS A 73 -16.13 -8.49 11.53
N LEU A 74 -14.96 -8.06 11.11
CA LEU A 74 -14.53 -6.67 11.05
C LEU A 74 -14.33 -6.22 9.61
N PRO A 75 -14.75 -5.00 9.24
CA PRO A 75 -14.20 -4.31 8.10
C PRO A 75 -12.67 -4.29 8.16
N VAL A 76 -12.04 -4.37 6.99
CA VAL A 76 -10.58 -4.35 6.91
C VAL A 76 -10.08 -3.18 6.06
N ILE A 77 -9.05 -2.50 6.55
CA ILE A 77 -8.27 -1.53 5.80
C ILE A 77 -7.08 -2.29 5.21
N PHE A 78 -7.08 -2.46 3.90
CA PHE A 78 -5.99 -3.08 3.15
C PHE A 78 -5.05 -2.00 2.60
N VAL A 79 -3.76 -2.08 2.90
CA VAL A 79 -2.78 -1.08 2.47
C VAL A 79 -2.11 -1.50 1.17
N ALA A 80 -2.22 -0.67 0.12
CA ALA A 80 -1.41 -0.70 -1.07
C ALA A 80 -0.31 0.37 -0.95
N GLY A 81 0.94 -0.05 -0.90
CA GLY A 81 2.06 0.80 -0.48
C GLY A 81 2.68 1.63 -1.61
N TRP A 82 3.76 2.26 -1.26
CA TRP A 82 4.54 3.23 -2.05
C TRP A 82 5.63 2.55 -2.89
N LEU A 83 6.43 3.35 -3.59
CA LEU A 83 7.47 2.84 -4.51
C LEU A 83 8.69 2.27 -3.79
N SER A 84 9.21 2.95 -2.75
CA SER A 84 10.46 2.56 -2.07
C SER A 84 10.38 1.21 -1.36
N CYS A 85 11.55 0.66 -1.00
CA CYS A 85 11.70 -0.64 -0.34
C CYS A 85 11.62 -0.53 1.19
N ASP A 86 10.77 0.36 1.70
CA ASP A 86 10.56 0.52 3.15
C ASP A 86 9.47 -0.41 3.67
N SER A 87 9.61 -0.81 4.92
CA SER A 87 8.67 -1.71 5.58
C SER A 87 7.38 -0.99 5.98
N VAL A 88 6.26 -1.72 5.90
CA VAL A 88 4.96 -1.28 6.44
C VAL A 88 4.83 -1.48 7.95
N GLU A 89 5.85 -1.95 8.62
CA GLU A 89 5.87 -2.09 10.08
C GLU A 89 6.03 -0.73 10.76
N ALA A 90 5.19 -0.44 11.73
CA ALA A 90 5.18 0.82 12.48
C ALA A 90 5.51 0.58 13.96
N PRO A 91 6.79 0.35 14.32
CA PRO A 91 7.17 0.03 15.68
C PRO A 91 6.85 1.19 16.63
N ARG A 92 6.65 0.86 17.91
CA ARG A 92 6.34 1.86 18.94
C ARG A 92 7.42 2.94 19.01
N GLY A 93 6.96 4.19 19.01
CA GLY A 93 7.84 5.37 19.09
C GLY A 93 8.41 5.79 17.74
N THR A 94 7.88 5.27 16.62
CA THR A 94 8.18 5.82 15.30
C THR A 94 7.88 7.31 15.25
N LYS A 95 8.74 8.07 14.59
CA LYS A 95 8.53 9.51 14.30
C LYS A 95 8.11 9.72 12.84
N ASP A 96 8.18 8.67 12.04
CA ASP A 96 7.70 8.71 10.66
C ASP A 96 6.19 8.92 10.60
N ALA A 97 5.75 9.87 9.80
CA ALA A 97 4.34 10.25 9.72
C ALA A 97 3.45 9.09 9.22
N THR A 98 3.92 8.31 8.24
CA THR A 98 3.20 7.13 7.74
C THR A 98 3.07 6.07 8.84
N GLY A 99 4.14 5.84 9.60
CA GLY A 99 4.12 4.95 10.77
C GLY A 99 3.15 5.44 11.86
N ILE A 100 3.07 6.75 12.13
CA ILE A 100 2.09 7.31 13.07
C ILE A 100 0.66 7.08 12.56
N VAL A 101 0.40 7.27 11.26
CA VAL A 101 -0.91 6.96 10.65
C VAL A 101 -1.23 5.49 10.79
N PHE A 102 -0.30 4.58 10.51
CA PHE A 102 -0.52 3.15 10.68
C PHE A 102 -0.80 2.78 12.14
N GLN A 103 -0.11 3.38 13.11
CA GLN A 103 -0.42 3.16 14.53
C GLN A 103 -1.83 3.65 14.90
N GLY A 104 -2.27 4.77 14.34
CA GLY A 104 -3.63 5.29 14.53
C GLY A 104 -4.68 4.38 13.90
N LEU A 105 -4.47 3.93 12.66
CA LEU A 105 -5.38 3.02 11.96
C LEU A 105 -5.39 1.61 12.59
N ALA A 106 -4.24 1.13 13.08
CA ALA A 106 -4.14 -0.15 13.79
C ALA A 106 -5.03 -0.21 15.04
N GLN A 107 -5.25 0.93 15.67
CA GLN A 107 -6.04 1.07 16.89
C GLN A 107 -7.47 1.62 16.62
N LEU A 108 -7.85 1.78 15.34
CA LEU A 108 -9.18 2.28 14.98
C LEU A 108 -10.26 1.28 15.41
N PRO A 109 -11.16 1.67 16.35
CA PRO A 109 -12.20 0.77 16.82
C PRO A 109 -13.10 0.29 15.67
N GLY A 110 -13.39 -1.01 15.65
CA GLY A 110 -14.28 -1.62 14.67
C GLY A 110 -13.64 -1.94 13.32
N PHE A 111 -12.34 -1.73 13.16
CA PHE A 111 -11.61 -2.08 11.94
C PHE A 111 -10.42 -3.00 12.25
N SER A 112 -10.07 -3.81 11.26
CA SER A 112 -8.78 -4.48 11.15
C SER A 112 -7.90 -3.70 10.17
N LEU A 113 -6.60 -3.60 10.43
CA LEU A 113 -5.61 -3.08 9.48
C LEU A 113 -4.77 -4.24 8.95
N PHE A 114 -4.73 -4.39 7.63
CA PHE A 114 -3.95 -5.41 6.95
C PHE A 114 -2.86 -4.75 6.09
N ARG A 115 -1.61 -5.08 6.37
CA ARG A 115 -0.43 -4.58 5.66
C ARG A 115 0.42 -5.75 5.20
N VAL A 116 1.04 -5.64 4.05
CA VAL A 116 1.99 -6.62 3.51
C VAL A 116 3.29 -5.93 3.14
N ASP A 117 4.41 -6.49 3.58
CA ASP A 117 5.73 -6.07 3.12
C ASP A 117 6.01 -6.64 1.73
N LYS A 118 6.67 -5.83 0.91
CA LYS A 118 7.14 -6.24 -0.41
C LYS A 118 8.19 -7.34 -0.32
N GLN A 119 8.49 -7.97 -1.45
CA GLN A 119 9.63 -8.89 -1.56
C GLN A 119 10.92 -8.24 -1.06
N GLY A 120 11.67 -8.95 -0.23
CA GLY A 120 12.94 -8.49 0.34
C GLY A 120 12.83 -7.38 1.40
N VAL A 121 11.62 -6.96 1.77
CA VAL A 121 11.38 -5.90 2.77
C VAL A 121 10.95 -6.54 4.09
N GLY A 122 11.39 -5.97 5.20
CA GLY A 122 11.10 -6.50 6.54
C GLY A 122 11.58 -7.94 6.68
N ASP A 123 10.67 -8.83 7.06
CA ASP A 123 10.97 -10.27 7.17
C ASP A 123 10.61 -11.04 5.88
N SER A 124 10.07 -10.39 4.84
CA SER A 124 9.71 -11.02 3.57
C SER A 124 10.91 -11.61 2.85
N GLU A 125 10.68 -12.72 2.14
CA GLU A 125 11.66 -13.32 1.24
C GLU A 125 11.79 -12.51 -0.06
N GLY A 126 12.80 -12.83 -0.90
CA GLY A 126 13.06 -12.16 -2.17
C GLY A 126 13.98 -10.95 -2.06
N ASN A 127 13.97 -10.13 -3.10
CA ASN A 127 14.80 -8.92 -3.22
C ASN A 127 13.98 -7.77 -3.84
N CYS A 128 13.77 -6.70 -3.09
CA CYS A 128 13.00 -5.55 -3.54
C CYS A 128 13.64 -4.84 -4.74
N ALA A 129 14.97 -4.80 -4.81
CA ALA A 129 15.69 -4.18 -5.92
C ALA A 129 15.56 -4.96 -7.24
N GLU A 130 15.18 -6.24 -7.20
CA GLU A 130 14.96 -7.06 -8.39
C GLU A 130 13.48 -7.25 -8.73
N ASN A 131 12.58 -6.76 -7.85
CA ASN A 131 11.15 -6.93 -7.99
C ASN A 131 10.56 -5.90 -8.95
N ASP A 132 10.03 -6.35 -10.08
CA ASP A 132 9.32 -5.52 -11.05
C ASP A 132 7.89 -5.19 -10.59
N PHE A 133 7.21 -4.25 -11.27
CA PHE A 133 5.90 -3.78 -10.84
C PHE A 133 4.81 -4.87 -10.97
N GLU A 134 4.81 -5.66 -12.04
CA GLU A 134 3.82 -6.73 -12.23
C GLU A 134 3.91 -7.74 -11.10
N SER A 135 5.11 -8.15 -10.71
CA SER A 135 5.34 -9.05 -9.57
C SER A 135 4.92 -8.43 -8.25
N GLU A 136 5.13 -7.12 -8.07
CA GLU A 136 4.67 -6.40 -6.89
C GLU A 136 3.14 -6.35 -6.84
N LEU A 137 2.47 -6.03 -7.95
CA LEU A 137 1.02 -6.02 -8.04
C LEU A 137 0.43 -7.41 -7.76
N ASP A 138 1.03 -8.46 -8.31
CA ASP A 138 0.61 -9.84 -8.06
C ASP A 138 0.80 -10.26 -6.60
N SER A 139 1.81 -9.72 -5.93
CA SER A 139 2.01 -9.87 -4.48
C SER A 139 0.88 -9.22 -3.68
N TYR A 140 0.46 -8.01 -4.04
CA TYR A 140 -0.71 -7.37 -3.42
C TYR A 140 -2.01 -8.14 -3.70
N ARG A 141 -2.20 -8.68 -4.89
CA ARG A 141 -3.34 -9.53 -5.25
C ARG A 141 -3.39 -10.81 -4.41
N ALA A 142 -2.25 -11.47 -4.25
CA ALA A 142 -2.14 -12.66 -3.38
C ALA A 142 -2.49 -12.32 -1.93
N ALA A 143 -1.98 -11.21 -1.39
CA ALA A 143 -2.29 -10.72 -0.06
C ALA A 143 -3.78 -10.34 0.10
N PHE A 144 -4.40 -9.72 -0.90
CA PHE A 144 -5.82 -9.41 -0.92
C PHE A 144 -6.68 -10.69 -0.85
N ARG A 145 -6.33 -11.71 -1.64
CA ARG A 145 -7.01 -13.02 -1.62
C ARG A 145 -6.85 -13.75 -0.30
N ALA A 146 -5.75 -13.52 0.41
CA ALA A 146 -5.49 -14.14 1.71
C ALA A 146 -6.39 -13.60 2.83
N LEU A 147 -7.05 -12.45 2.67
CA LEU A 147 -7.98 -11.89 3.66
C LEU A 147 -9.07 -12.89 4.09
N LYS A 148 -9.52 -13.75 3.17
CA LYS A 148 -10.52 -14.80 3.45
C LYS A 148 -10.07 -15.86 4.47
N ASN A 149 -8.77 -15.98 4.72
CA ASN A 149 -8.21 -16.96 5.64
C ASN A 149 -8.36 -16.53 7.12
N TYR A 150 -8.72 -15.26 7.37
CA TYR A 150 -8.91 -14.71 8.70
C TYR A 150 -10.41 -14.66 9.03
N ASP A 151 -10.84 -15.51 9.96
CA ASP A 151 -12.26 -15.69 10.34
C ASP A 151 -12.93 -14.42 10.89
N PHE A 152 -12.10 -13.51 11.44
CA PHE A 152 -12.54 -12.23 11.99
C PHE A 152 -12.61 -11.10 10.93
N ILE A 153 -12.21 -11.33 9.69
CA ILE A 153 -12.31 -10.32 8.61
C ILE A 153 -13.64 -10.51 7.84
N ASP A 154 -14.37 -9.41 7.66
CA ASP A 154 -15.48 -9.35 6.73
C ASP A 154 -14.97 -9.02 5.32
N THR A 155 -14.82 -10.04 4.51
CA THR A 155 -14.35 -9.89 3.13
C THR A 155 -15.34 -9.16 2.21
N ASN A 156 -16.53 -8.82 2.69
CA ASN A 156 -17.47 -7.95 1.96
C ASN A 156 -17.36 -6.48 2.37
N GLN A 157 -16.43 -6.14 3.28
CA GLN A 157 -16.17 -4.78 3.75
C GLN A 157 -14.69 -4.44 3.72
N ILE A 158 -14.10 -4.42 2.53
CA ILE A 158 -12.69 -4.09 2.32
C ILE A 158 -12.58 -2.63 1.90
N TYR A 159 -11.72 -1.87 2.59
CA TYR A 159 -11.32 -0.50 2.24
C TYR A 159 -9.88 -0.50 1.84
N ILE A 160 -9.55 -0.03 0.64
CA ILE A 160 -8.15 0.01 0.16
C ILE A 160 -7.58 1.40 0.42
N LEU A 161 -6.54 1.47 1.25
CA LEU A 161 -5.73 2.65 1.45
C LEU A 161 -4.50 2.56 0.53
N GLY A 162 -4.53 3.31 -0.56
CA GLY A 162 -3.40 3.45 -1.48
C GLY A 162 -2.55 4.67 -1.13
N ILE A 163 -1.23 4.48 -0.98
CA ILE A 163 -0.29 5.53 -0.61
C ILE A 163 0.76 5.66 -1.71
N SER A 164 0.99 6.88 -2.21
CA SER A 164 1.97 7.19 -3.26
C SER A 164 1.69 6.35 -4.52
N ASN A 165 2.62 5.51 -4.97
CA ASN A 165 2.39 4.60 -6.10
C ASN A 165 1.11 3.76 -5.92
N GLY A 166 0.87 3.25 -4.70
CA GLY A 166 -0.35 2.55 -4.33
C GLY A 166 -1.63 3.39 -4.49
N GLY A 167 -1.54 4.70 -4.29
CA GLY A 167 -2.63 5.64 -4.54
C GLY A 167 -3.05 5.71 -6.01
N GLY A 168 -2.15 5.36 -6.94
CA GLY A 168 -2.46 5.23 -8.35
C GLY A 168 -3.05 3.86 -8.69
N PHE A 169 -2.36 2.77 -8.34
CA PHE A 169 -2.72 1.42 -8.78
C PHE A 169 -3.72 0.68 -7.87
N ALA A 170 -4.18 1.27 -6.76
CA ALA A 170 -5.13 0.62 -5.83
C ALA A 170 -6.31 -0.11 -6.51
N PRO A 171 -6.97 0.44 -7.56
CA PRO A 171 -8.08 -0.24 -8.23
C PRO A 171 -7.67 -1.45 -9.09
N LEU A 172 -6.36 -1.71 -9.25
CA LEU A 172 -5.84 -2.90 -9.93
C LEU A 172 -5.64 -4.09 -8.98
N VAL A 173 -5.69 -3.88 -7.66
CA VAL A 173 -5.52 -4.92 -6.65
C VAL A 173 -6.65 -5.95 -6.72
N PRO A 174 -7.95 -5.57 -6.64
CA PRO A 174 -9.05 -6.50 -6.90
C PRO A 174 -9.15 -6.75 -8.41
N GLU A 175 -8.76 -7.96 -8.85
CA GLU A 175 -8.63 -8.29 -10.27
C GLU A 175 -9.98 -8.69 -10.90
N SER A 176 -10.72 -9.59 -10.25
CA SER A 176 -12.00 -10.08 -10.74
C SER A 176 -13.17 -9.18 -10.30
N GLN A 177 -14.30 -9.29 -11.02
CA GLN A 177 -15.53 -8.59 -10.62
C GLN A 177 -16.00 -9.00 -9.21
N ALA A 178 -15.80 -10.27 -8.83
CA ALA A 178 -16.14 -10.75 -7.50
C ALA A 178 -15.27 -10.08 -6.41
N GLU A 179 -13.96 -9.93 -6.66
CA GLU A 179 -13.06 -9.22 -5.77
C GLU A 179 -13.39 -7.71 -5.71
N GLN A 180 -13.69 -7.09 -6.84
CA GLN A 180 -14.13 -5.69 -6.89
C GLN A 180 -15.42 -5.45 -6.08
N ALA A 181 -16.35 -6.40 -6.08
CA ALA A 181 -17.58 -6.33 -5.29
C ALA A 181 -17.36 -6.43 -3.77
N GLN A 182 -16.20 -6.89 -3.32
CA GLN A 182 -15.81 -6.93 -1.91
C GLN A 182 -15.31 -5.57 -1.39
N VAL A 183 -14.85 -4.70 -2.30
CA VAL A 183 -14.34 -3.37 -1.93
C VAL A 183 -15.50 -2.42 -1.70
N ARG A 184 -15.48 -1.71 -0.58
CA ARG A 184 -16.48 -0.72 -0.17
C ARG A 184 -16.00 0.72 -0.28
N GLY A 185 -14.72 0.94 -0.44
CA GLY A 185 -14.18 2.27 -0.66
C GLY A 185 -12.68 2.31 -0.86
N TYR A 186 -12.22 3.44 -1.38
CA TYR A 186 -10.80 3.72 -1.58
C TYR A 186 -10.40 5.00 -0.87
N VAL A 187 -9.22 5.01 -0.28
CA VAL A 187 -8.51 6.22 0.14
C VAL A 187 -7.22 6.29 -0.66
N ALA A 188 -7.08 7.26 -1.54
CA ALA A 188 -5.89 7.49 -2.35
C ALA A 188 -5.13 8.70 -1.82
N VAL A 189 -3.88 8.51 -1.39
CA VAL A 189 -3.01 9.56 -0.82
C VAL A 189 -1.76 9.68 -1.66
N GLY A 190 -1.43 10.87 -2.14
CA GLY A 190 -0.25 11.09 -2.98
C GLY A 190 -0.26 10.23 -4.24
N GLY A 191 -1.46 10.00 -4.83
CA GLY A 191 -1.65 9.12 -5.97
C GLY A 191 -1.36 9.79 -7.32
N TRP A 192 -1.36 8.97 -8.37
CA TRP A 192 -1.15 9.41 -9.75
C TRP A 192 -2.11 8.66 -10.68
N VAL A 193 -2.39 9.22 -11.87
CA VAL A 193 -3.32 8.63 -12.83
C VAL A 193 -2.94 8.86 -14.30
N LYS A 194 -2.10 9.86 -14.56
CA LYS A 194 -1.51 10.10 -15.87
C LYS A 194 -0.52 8.99 -16.24
N THR A 195 0.06 9.03 -17.42
CA THR A 195 1.14 8.11 -17.76
C THR A 195 2.37 8.39 -16.91
N TRP A 196 3.22 7.37 -16.69
CA TRP A 196 4.45 7.58 -15.93
C TRP A 196 5.40 8.58 -16.61
N PHE A 197 5.38 8.64 -17.94
CA PHE A 197 6.10 9.63 -18.71
C PHE A 197 5.67 11.07 -18.39
N GLU A 198 4.36 11.34 -18.36
CA GLU A 198 3.83 12.66 -17.98
C GLU A 198 4.21 13.01 -16.53
N HIS A 199 4.07 12.05 -15.60
CA HIS A 199 4.49 12.23 -14.22
C HIS A 199 5.98 12.60 -14.11
N MET A 200 6.87 11.90 -14.83
CA MET A 200 8.30 12.20 -14.81
C MET A 200 8.61 13.61 -15.35
N LEU A 201 7.93 14.07 -16.37
CA LEU A 201 8.12 15.43 -16.87
C LEU A 201 7.65 16.49 -15.86
N GLU A 202 6.55 16.24 -15.19
CA GLU A 202 6.01 17.16 -14.18
C GLU A 202 6.90 17.25 -12.94
N ILE A 203 7.37 16.11 -12.42
CA ILE A 203 8.26 16.09 -11.25
C ILE A 203 9.61 16.76 -11.58
N GLU A 204 10.18 16.51 -12.77
CA GLU A 204 11.43 17.15 -13.19
C GLU A 204 11.29 18.67 -13.27
N ARG A 205 10.22 19.19 -13.85
CA ARG A 205 9.97 20.62 -13.90
C ARG A 205 9.87 21.24 -12.51
N ARG A 206 9.12 20.60 -11.60
CA ARG A 206 9.02 21.05 -10.21
C ARG A 206 10.37 21.01 -9.50
N ARG A 207 11.11 19.91 -9.68
CA ARG A 207 12.45 19.71 -9.11
C ARG A 207 13.41 20.81 -9.53
N PHE A 208 13.52 21.10 -10.82
CA PHE A 208 14.43 22.14 -11.31
C PHE A 208 14.05 23.53 -10.77
N ALA A 209 12.77 23.85 -10.71
CA ALA A 209 12.31 25.10 -10.12
C ALA A 209 12.62 25.21 -8.62
N LEU A 210 12.42 24.14 -7.85
CA LEU A 210 12.73 24.07 -6.43
C LEU A 210 14.24 24.09 -6.13
N MET A 211 15.07 23.64 -7.06
CA MET A 211 16.52 23.83 -7.04
C MET A 211 16.95 25.29 -7.28
N GLY A 212 16.02 26.21 -7.54
CA GLY A 212 16.30 27.63 -7.76
C GLY A 212 16.82 27.96 -9.15
N LYS A 213 16.67 27.06 -10.14
CA LYS A 213 17.09 27.34 -11.52
C LYS A 213 16.24 28.45 -12.16
N ALA A 214 16.90 29.29 -12.96
CA ALA A 214 16.18 30.34 -13.71
C ALA A 214 15.19 29.71 -14.73
N PRO A 215 14.06 30.37 -15.05
CA PRO A 215 13.05 29.81 -15.96
C PRO A 215 13.57 29.40 -17.33
N GLY A 216 14.52 30.14 -17.89
CA GLY A 216 15.19 29.79 -19.15
C GLY A 216 16.02 28.52 -19.04
N GLU A 217 16.75 28.33 -17.93
CA GLU A 217 17.54 27.15 -17.63
C GLU A 217 16.63 25.92 -17.41
N VAL A 218 15.51 26.09 -16.67
CA VAL A 218 14.49 25.04 -16.52
C VAL A 218 13.99 24.57 -17.88
N ASN A 219 13.69 25.50 -18.80
CA ASN A 219 13.18 25.13 -20.13
C ASN A 219 14.22 24.36 -20.95
N GLU A 220 15.51 24.70 -20.86
CA GLU A 220 16.56 23.95 -21.56
C GLU A 220 16.73 22.53 -20.95
N GLN A 221 16.73 22.42 -19.63
CA GLN A 221 16.85 21.10 -18.97
C GLN A 221 15.62 20.23 -19.25
N MET A 222 14.43 20.79 -19.38
CA MET A 222 13.24 20.03 -19.74
C MET A 222 13.30 19.41 -21.14
N LYS A 223 14.04 20.00 -22.08
CA LYS A 223 14.29 19.36 -23.40
C LYS A 223 15.09 18.06 -23.24
N GLY A 224 16.12 18.10 -22.41
CA GLY A 224 16.91 16.90 -22.07
C GLY A 224 16.10 15.86 -21.33
N ALA A 225 15.33 16.27 -20.31
CA ALA A 225 14.46 15.40 -19.53
C ALA A 225 13.42 14.70 -20.44
N ALA A 226 12.78 15.46 -21.35
CA ALA A 226 11.84 14.88 -22.30
C ALA A 226 12.51 13.83 -23.20
N THR A 227 13.74 14.09 -23.67
CA THR A 227 14.51 13.12 -24.45
C THR A 227 14.82 11.86 -23.63
N LEU A 228 15.38 12.02 -22.42
CA LEU A 228 15.75 10.90 -21.54
C LEU A 228 14.54 10.01 -21.24
N HIS A 229 13.46 10.60 -20.76
CA HIS A 229 12.27 9.83 -20.35
C HIS A 229 11.53 9.23 -21.54
N HIS A 230 11.46 9.91 -22.70
CA HIS A 230 10.87 9.35 -23.91
C HIS A 230 11.65 8.10 -24.40
N GLU A 231 12.97 8.20 -24.49
CA GLU A 231 13.79 7.09 -24.96
C GLU A 231 13.75 5.89 -24.00
N TRP A 232 13.71 6.14 -22.70
CA TRP A 232 13.64 5.10 -21.70
C TRP A 232 12.23 4.50 -21.57
N LEU A 233 11.19 5.33 -21.32
CA LEU A 233 9.86 4.85 -20.96
C LEU A 233 9.01 4.46 -22.18
N ILE A 234 9.16 5.17 -23.32
CA ILE A 234 8.36 4.95 -24.53
C ILE A 234 9.08 4.03 -25.51
N LYS A 235 10.40 4.22 -25.67
CA LYS A 235 11.21 3.41 -26.58
C LYS A 235 11.87 2.21 -25.93
N ASN A 236 11.71 2.02 -24.61
CA ASN A 236 12.28 0.92 -23.83
C ASN A 236 13.79 0.74 -23.98
N LYS A 237 14.53 1.82 -24.26
CA LYS A 237 15.99 1.79 -24.32
C LYS A 237 16.60 1.70 -22.94
N THR A 238 17.76 1.05 -22.84
CA THR A 238 18.59 1.11 -21.63
C THR A 238 19.22 2.48 -21.48
N ILE A 239 19.55 2.88 -20.25
CA ILE A 239 20.23 4.15 -19.99
C ILE A 239 21.56 4.22 -20.75
N ASN A 240 22.33 3.13 -20.83
CA ASN A 240 23.57 3.09 -21.60
C ASN A 240 23.35 3.40 -23.08
N GLN A 241 22.31 2.86 -23.72
CA GLN A 241 21.96 3.17 -25.11
C GLN A 241 21.58 4.64 -25.30
N ILE A 242 20.84 5.19 -24.32
CA ILE A 242 20.43 6.59 -24.36
C ILE A 242 21.63 7.51 -24.22
N LEU A 243 22.52 7.27 -23.26
CA LEU A 243 23.70 8.09 -23.04
C LEU A 243 24.71 8.00 -24.18
N GLN A 244 24.78 6.86 -24.87
CA GLN A 244 25.58 6.73 -26.08
C GLN A 244 25.03 7.59 -27.24
N GLN A 245 23.72 7.66 -27.39
CA GLN A 245 23.05 8.41 -28.45
C GLN A 245 22.90 9.90 -28.12
N PHE A 246 22.66 10.23 -26.85
CA PHE A 246 22.37 11.56 -26.34
C PHE A 246 23.25 11.88 -25.12
N PRO A 247 24.57 12.03 -25.25
CA PRO A 247 25.49 12.22 -24.13
C PRO A 247 25.16 13.47 -23.28
N GLN A 248 24.50 14.47 -23.85
CA GLN A 248 24.12 15.71 -23.18
C GLN A 248 23.05 15.51 -22.09
N VAL A 249 22.36 14.36 -22.05
CA VAL A 249 21.36 14.08 -20.99
C VAL A 249 21.97 13.34 -19.79
N ALA A 250 23.27 13.06 -19.79
CA ALA A 250 23.92 12.28 -18.73
C ALA A 250 23.76 12.90 -17.33
N GLU A 251 23.85 14.23 -17.22
CA GLU A 251 23.71 14.97 -15.95
C GLU A 251 22.27 14.94 -15.40
N LEU A 252 21.28 14.54 -16.20
CA LEU A 252 19.90 14.42 -15.76
C LEU A 252 19.59 13.05 -15.13
N TRP A 253 20.47 12.05 -15.32
CA TRP A 253 20.29 10.75 -14.72
C TRP A 253 20.68 10.79 -13.21
N PRO A 254 19.76 10.54 -12.29
CA PRO A 254 19.98 10.82 -10.85
C PRO A 254 20.86 9.77 -10.14
N GLU A 255 20.94 8.54 -10.69
CA GLU A 255 21.65 7.42 -10.02
C GLU A 255 23.15 7.35 -10.42
N GLY A 256 23.66 8.38 -11.07
CA GLY A 256 25.08 8.48 -11.43
C GLY A 256 25.54 7.31 -12.31
N LYS A 257 26.33 6.37 -11.75
CA LYS A 257 26.87 5.21 -12.48
C LYS A 257 25.96 4.00 -12.53
N ASP A 258 24.91 3.94 -11.72
CA ASP A 258 23.92 2.87 -11.81
C ASP A 258 22.95 3.18 -12.96
N HIS A 259 23.06 2.42 -14.01
CA HIS A 259 22.22 2.54 -15.21
C HIS A 259 21.17 1.42 -15.29
N THR A 260 20.92 0.72 -14.19
CA THR A 260 19.99 -0.41 -14.12
C THR A 260 18.85 -0.22 -13.14
N HIS A 261 19.00 0.71 -12.18
CA HIS A 261 17.98 1.03 -11.18
C HIS A 261 17.69 2.53 -11.13
N LEU A 262 16.52 2.85 -10.59
CA LEU A 262 16.10 4.19 -10.19
C LEU A 262 15.40 4.08 -8.84
N TYR A 263 15.83 4.85 -7.83
CA TYR A 263 15.27 4.79 -6.46
C TYR A 263 15.20 3.36 -5.90
N GLY A 264 16.23 2.56 -6.16
CA GLY A 264 16.34 1.17 -5.69
C GLY A 264 15.42 0.16 -6.38
N ARG A 265 14.78 0.52 -7.52
CA ARG A 265 13.91 -0.36 -8.31
C ARG A 265 14.49 -0.58 -9.71
N PRO A 266 14.31 -1.75 -10.31
CA PRO A 266 14.81 -2.00 -11.66
C PRO A 266 14.08 -1.11 -12.67
N LEU A 267 14.74 -0.74 -13.76
CA LEU A 267 14.15 0.14 -14.78
C LEU A 267 12.87 -0.43 -15.40
N THR A 268 12.77 -1.75 -15.49
CA THR A 268 11.56 -2.46 -15.96
C THR A 268 10.34 -2.17 -15.11
N PHE A 269 10.51 -1.92 -13.81
CA PHE A 269 9.43 -1.50 -12.92
C PHE A 269 8.70 -0.27 -13.48
N TYR A 270 9.45 0.75 -13.88
CA TYR A 270 8.88 2.01 -14.38
C TYR A 270 8.33 1.89 -15.81
N GLN A 271 8.94 1.05 -16.65
CA GLN A 271 8.44 0.74 -17.99
C GLN A 271 7.08 0.01 -17.90
N GLN A 272 6.89 -0.83 -16.89
CA GLN A 272 5.60 -1.46 -16.60
C GLN A 272 4.59 -0.44 -16.06
N LEU A 273 4.98 0.48 -15.17
CA LEU A 273 4.11 1.60 -14.75
C LEU A 273 3.64 2.43 -15.94
N GLN A 274 4.55 2.71 -16.90
CA GLN A 274 4.23 3.47 -18.12
C GLN A 274 3.10 2.81 -18.93
N ASN A 275 3.01 1.49 -18.92
CA ASN A 275 2.03 0.73 -19.70
C ASN A 275 0.65 0.64 -19.01
N LEU A 276 0.51 1.14 -17.78
CA LEU A 276 -0.76 1.11 -17.06
C LEU A 276 -1.76 2.13 -17.63
N ASN A 277 -3.01 1.72 -17.71
CA ASN A 277 -4.12 2.63 -17.95
C ASN A 277 -4.89 2.87 -16.65
N LEU A 278 -4.34 3.71 -15.78
CA LEU A 278 -4.93 4.01 -14.47
C LEU A 278 -6.21 4.83 -14.61
N ALA A 279 -6.32 5.70 -15.63
CA ALA A 279 -7.55 6.43 -15.93
C ALA A 279 -8.71 5.45 -16.17
N ALA A 280 -8.50 4.41 -16.98
CA ALA A 280 -9.51 3.37 -17.19
C ALA A 280 -9.77 2.53 -15.93
N ALA A 281 -8.76 2.32 -15.07
CA ALA A 281 -8.95 1.60 -13.81
C ALA A 281 -9.83 2.40 -12.84
N TRP A 282 -9.54 3.67 -12.61
CA TRP A 282 -10.33 4.57 -11.77
C TRP A 282 -11.72 4.85 -12.34
N SER A 283 -11.87 4.91 -13.66
CA SER A 283 -13.19 5.04 -14.32
C SER A 283 -14.11 3.83 -14.11
N ARG A 284 -13.64 2.70 -13.63
CA ARG A 284 -14.48 1.54 -13.26
C ARG A 284 -14.90 1.53 -11.79
N VAL A 285 -14.29 2.35 -10.96
CA VAL A 285 -14.62 2.43 -9.53
C VAL A 285 -16.01 3.07 -9.36
N LYS A 286 -16.87 2.40 -8.58
CA LYS A 286 -18.26 2.81 -8.33
C LYS A 286 -18.57 2.95 -6.83
N VAL A 287 -17.55 2.90 -6.00
CA VAL A 287 -17.67 2.97 -4.53
C VAL A 287 -17.11 4.28 -4.00
N PRO A 288 -17.52 4.70 -2.79
CA PRO A 288 -16.98 5.90 -2.15
C PRO A 288 -15.46 5.96 -2.21
N THR A 289 -14.93 7.12 -2.60
CA THR A 289 -13.48 7.32 -2.75
C THR A 289 -13.06 8.65 -2.14
N LEU A 290 -12.09 8.62 -1.24
CA LEU A 290 -11.42 9.80 -0.69
C LEU A 290 -10.07 9.97 -1.39
N VAL A 291 -9.84 11.13 -2.00
CA VAL A 291 -8.59 11.43 -2.71
C VAL A 291 -7.90 12.58 -1.99
N LEU A 292 -6.73 12.32 -1.42
CA LEU A 292 -5.97 13.27 -0.61
C LEU A 292 -4.69 13.71 -1.34
N HIS A 293 -4.57 15.01 -1.56
CA HIS A 293 -3.37 15.66 -2.06
C HIS A 293 -2.75 16.54 -0.99
N GLY A 294 -1.45 16.44 -0.77
CA GLY A 294 -0.75 17.36 0.12
C GLY A 294 -0.49 18.70 -0.55
N GLN A 295 -0.78 19.81 0.13
CA GLN A 295 -0.52 21.17 -0.38
C GLN A 295 0.93 21.35 -0.87
N TYR A 296 1.88 20.69 -0.19
CA TYR A 296 3.31 20.77 -0.50
C TYR A 296 3.85 19.48 -1.15
N ASP A 297 2.96 18.69 -1.77
CA ASP A 297 3.40 17.54 -2.59
C ASP A 297 4.08 18.03 -3.86
N TRP A 298 5.41 17.99 -3.88
CA TRP A 298 6.20 18.33 -5.06
C TRP A 298 6.43 17.13 -5.99
N ILE A 299 6.10 15.91 -5.53
CA ILE A 299 6.30 14.64 -6.26
C ILE A 299 5.10 14.39 -7.18
N MET A 300 3.90 14.24 -6.62
CA MET A 300 2.68 14.01 -7.40
C MET A 300 1.92 15.33 -7.65
N SER A 301 1.24 15.43 -8.78
CA SER A 301 0.53 16.65 -9.12
C SER A 301 -0.85 16.70 -8.45
N ARG A 302 -1.29 17.91 -8.12
CA ARG A 302 -2.67 18.15 -7.71
C ARG A 302 -3.66 17.65 -8.77
N GLU A 303 -3.35 17.88 -10.04
CA GLU A 303 -4.20 17.51 -11.17
C GLU A 303 -4.43 15.98 -11.24
N ASP A 304 -3.42 15.16 -10.94
CA ASP A 304 -3.61 13.71 -10.85
C ASP A 304 -4.72 13.32 -9.88
N HIS A 305 -4.75 13.96 -8.71
CA HIS A 305 -5.75 13.70 -7.67
C HIS A 305 -7.14 14.20 -8.07
N GLU A 306 -7.22 15.39 -8.71
CA GLU A 306 -8.46 15.91 -9.27
C GLU A 306 -9.01 14.99 -10.36
N LEU A 307 -8.14 14.48 -11.25
CA LEU A 307 -8.52 13.54 -12.30
C LEU A 307 -9.01 12.20 -11.73
N ILE A 308 -8.36 11.64 -10.70
CA ILE A 308 -8.88 10.44 -10.01
C ILE A 308 -10.31 10.67 -9.54
N ALA A 309 -10.56 11.79 -8.85
CA ALA A 309 -11.90 12.10 -8.37
C ALA A 309 -12.91 12.33 -9.53
N GLN A 310 -12.49 12.95 -10.62
CA GLN A 310 -13.32 13.15 -11.81
C GLN A 310 -13.69 11.82 -12.48
N PHE A 311 -12.74 10.91 -12.66
CA PHE A 311 -12.99 9.60 -13.27
C PHE A 311 -13.98 8.75 -12.45
N VAL A 312 -13.85 8.76 -11.14
CA VAL A 312 -14.81 8.06 -10.27
C VAL A 312 -16.18 8.71 -10.34
N ASN A 313 -16.25 10.05 -10.28
CA ASN A 313 -17.50 10.82 -10.31
C ASN A 313 -18.21 10.77 -11.67
N ALA A 314 -17.49 10.49 -12.76
CA ALA A 314 -18.10 10.31 -14.08
C ALA A 314 -19.07 9.11 -14.12
N ASN A 315 -18.82 8.07 -13.29
CA ASN A 315 -19.73 6.93 -13.19
C ASN A 315 -20.85 7.12 -12.17
N GLN A 316 -20.53 7.80 -11.07
CA GLN A 316 -21.47 8.04 -9.98
C GLN A 316 -21.16 9.38 -9.33
N THR A 317 -21.96 10.37 -9.65
CA THR A 317 -21.81 11.74 -9.13
C THR A 317 -21.72 11.74 -7.59
N GLY A 318 -20.70 12.38 -7.05
CA GLY A 318 -20.47 12.50 -5.62
C GLY A 318 -19.86 11.24 -4.94
N ALA A 319 -19.51 10.21 -5.70
CA ALA A 319 -18.83 9.03 -5.14
C ALA A 319 -17.40 9.35 -4.69
N ALA A 320 -16.68 10.24 -5.37
CA ALA A 320 -15.35 10.66 -4.97
C ALA A 320 -15.32 12.09 -4.43
N ARG A 321 -14.55 12.26 -3.35
CA ARG A 321 -14.23 13.54 -2.74
C ARG A 321 -12.74 13.80 -2.85
N PHE A 322 -12.34 14.87 -3.54
CA PHE A 322 -10.98 15.42 -3.51
C PHE A 322 -10.80 16.36 -2.32
N VAL A 323 -9.68 16.24 -1.63
CA VAL A 323 -9.30 17.13 -0.52
C VAL A 323 -7.81 17.46 -0.65
N GLU A 324 -7.50 18.76 -0.78
CA GLU A 324 -6.15 19.26 -0.55
C GLU A 324 -5.93 19.45 0.94
N VAL A 325 -4.91 18.80 1.48
CA VAL A 325 -4.59 18.83 2.92
C VAL A 325 -3.52 19.90 3.17
N PRO A 326 -3.87 20.99 3.89
CA PRO A 326 -2.92 22.07 4.17
C PRO A 326 -1.67 21.56 4.89
N GLY A 327 -0.51 22.04 4.47
CA GLY A 327 0.77 21.69 5.07
C GLY A 327 1.27 20.27 4.80
N MET A 328 0.45 19.37 4.29
CA MET A 328 0.88 17.99 3.99
C MET A 328 1.78 17.97 2.75
N GLY A 329 2.82 17.13 2.79
CA GLY A 329 3.66 16.80 1.65
C GLY A 329 3.15 15.62 0.85
N HIS A 330 4.07 14.85 0.23
CA HIS A 330 3.72 13.74 -0.65
C HIS A 330 2.98 12.60 0.06
N THR A 331 3.44 12.26 1.25
CA THR A 331 2.76 11.34 2.15
C THR A 331 2.52 12.08 3.47
N PHE A 332 1.97 11.57 4.44
CA PHE A 332 1.43 12.22 5.64
C PHE A 332 2.36 13.21 6.41
N GLN A 333 3.58 13.48 5.93
CA GLN A 333 4.49 14.45 6.54
C GLN A 333 3.92 15.86 6.44
N HIS A 334 4.11 16.65 7.50
CA HIS A 334 3.73 18.06 7.54
C HIS A 334 4.95 18.95 7.31
N TYR A 335 4.78 19.98 6.49
CA TYR A 335 5.82 20.97 6.14
C TYR A 335 5.24 22.37 6.23
N LEU A 336 6.13 23.37 6.33
CA LEU A 336 5.73 24.78 6.37
C LEU A 336 5.81 25.46 4.99
N SER A 337 6.52 24.84 4.04
CA SER A 337 6.69 25.35 2.68
C SER A 337 7.04 24.25 1.68
N PHE A 338 6.91 24.53 0.38
CA PHE A 338 7.44 23.66 -0.67
C PHE A 338 8.96 23.44 -0.57
N ALA A 339 9.70 24.49 -0.15
CA ALA A 339 11.15 24.36 0.04
C ALA A 339 11.49 23.40 1.19
N ASP A 340 10.72 23.44 2.28
CA ASP A 340 10.89 22.50 3.39
C ASP A 340 10.55 21.07 2.94
N ALA A 341 9.48 20.88 2.17
CA ALA A 341 9.11 19.58 1.63
C ALA A 341 10.17 19.03 0.66
N PHE A 342 10.75 19.90 -0.17
CA PHE A 342 11.82 19.52 -1.10
C PHE A 342 13.12 19.10 -0.40
N HIS A 343 13.43 19.73 0.74
CA HIS A 343 14.61 19.45 1.56
C HIS A 343 14.34 18.50 2.73
N ASP A 344 13.16 17.87 2.76
CA ASP A 344 12.70 16.97 3.81
C ASP A 344 12.85 17.52 5.24
N LYS A 345 12.52 18.79 5.41
CA LYS A 345 12.51 19.47 6.72
C LYS A 345 11.11 19.38 7.31
N ALA A 346 10.69 18.17 7.67
CA ALA A 346 9.37 17.91 8.22
C ALA A 346 9.16 18.66 9.55
N ALA A 347 7.99 19.24 9.71
CA ALA A 347 7.45 19.75 10.97
C ALA A 347 6.83 18.60 11.80
N GLU A 348 6.26 18.92 12.95
CA GLU A 348 5.51 17.93 13.72
C GLU A 348 4.34 17.39 12.92
N PHE A 349 4.01 16.11 13.14
CA PHE A 349 2.88 15.45 12.48
C PHE A 349 1.55 16.17 12.78
N ASP A 350 0.77 16.47 11.74
CA ASP A 350 -0.58 17.03 11.92
C ASP A 350 -1.61 15.90 12.04
N PRO A 351 -2.21 15.71 13.24
CA PRO A 351 -3.18 14.64 13.46
C PRO A 351 -4.48 14.80 12.65
N LYS A 352 -4.72 15.97 12.06
CA LYS A 352 -5.93 16.23 11.24
C LYS A 352 -6.01 15.31 10.03
N VAL A 353 -4.88 14.91 9.45
CA VAL A 353 -4.89 13.98 8.31
C VAL A 353 -5.37 12.58 8.72
N LEU A 354 -4.92 12.09 9.88
CA LEU A 354 -5.41 10.82 10.43
C LEU A 354 -6.90 10.92 10.77
N GLN A 355 -7.33 12.03 11.39
CA GLN A 355 -8.73 12.28 11.70
C GLN A 355 -9.60 12.26 10.43
N LEU A 356 -9.17 12.93 9.36
CA LEU A 356 -9.87 12.96 8.07
C LEU A 356 -10.08 11.54 7.49
N VAL A 357 -9.03 10.72 7.51
CA VAL A 357 -9.10 9.33 7.02
C VAL A 357 -10.02 8.48 7.91
N THR A 358 -9.86 8.58 9.23
CA THR A 358 -10.65 7.77 10.18
C THR A 358 -12.13 8.14 10.19
N ASP A 359 -12.46 9.42 10.07
CA ASP A 359 -13.86 9.88 10.00
C ASP A 359 -14.51 9.41 8.70
N TRP A 360 -13.79 9.51 7.59
CA TRP A 360 -14.28 9.00 6.32
C TRP A 360 -14.53 7.48 6.35
N LEU A 361 -13.62 6.70 6.91
CA LEU A 361 -13.78 5.24 7.06
C LEU A 361 -15.01 4.91 7.92
N LYS A 362 -15.19 5.56 9.06
CA LYS A 362 -16.35 5.36 9.94
C LYS A 362 -17.67 5.73 9.26
N GLN A 363 -17.68 6.80 8.46
CA GLN A 363 -18.88 7.25 7.75
C GLN A 363 -19.33 6.24 6.70
N HIS A 364 -18.39 5.49 6.07
CA HIS A 364 -18.72 4.60 4.98
C HIS A 364 -18.76 3.11 5.37
N ALA A 365 -18.34 2.77 6.60
CA ALA A 365 -18.45 1.41 7.10
C ALA A 365 -19.89 1.09 7.50
N THR A 366 -20.42 0.00 6.94
CA THR A 366 -21.72 -0.54 7.34
C THR A 366 -21.54 -1.52 8.49
N HIS A 367 -22.37 -1.39 9.53
CA HIS A 367 -22.40 -2.33 10.69
C HIS A 367 -21.08 -2.43 11.46
N LEU A 368 -20.59 -1.30 11.98
CA LEU A 368 -19.50 -1.36 12.96
C LEU A 368 -19.99 -2.12 14.22
N PRO A 369 -19.25 -3.15 14.68
CA PRO A 369 -19.61 -3.87 15.90
C PRO A 369 -19.67 -2.91 17.09
N GLY A 370 -20.85 -2.73 17.70
CA GLY A 370 -21.09 -1.83 18.82
C GLY A 370 -21.84 -0.53 18.51
N SER A 371 -22.15 -0.22 17.26
CA SER A 371 -23.03 0.88 16.88
C SER A 371 -24.49 0.38 16.86
N SER A 372 -25.18 0.46 18.00
CA SER A 372 -26.63 0.34 18.05
C SER A 372 -27.25 1.68 17.62
N VAL A 373 -27.27 1.95 16.31
CA VAL A 373 -28.20 2.94 15.77
C VAL A 373 -29.41 2.16 15.32
N SER A 374 -30.48 2.24 16.12
CA SER A 374 -31.82 1.81 15.72
C SER A 374 -32.20 2.60 14.46
N PRO A 375 -32.75 1.99 13.41
CA PRO A 375 -33.36 2.74 12.34
C PRO A 375 -34.59 3.46 12.95
N GLU A 376 -34.51 4.78 13.02
CA GLU A 376 -35.73 5.58 13.22
C GLU A 376 -36.60 5.41 11.97
N ALA A 377 -37.85 5.05 12.25
CA ALA A 377 -38.91 4.76 11.29
C ALA A 377 -39.38 6.01 10.51
#